data_a552efcc27a9373d89c2883617855854
#
_entry.id   a552efcc27a9373d89c2883617855854
#
_cell.length_a   1.000
_cell.length_b   1.000
_cell.length_c   1.000
_cell.angle_alpha   90.00
_cell.angle_beta   90.00
_cell.angle_gamma   90.00
#
_symmetry.space_group_name_H-M   'P 1'
#
loop_
_entity.id
_entity.type
_entity.pdbx_description
1 polymer ?
#
loop_
_entity_poly.entity_id
_entity_poly.type
_entity_poly.pdbx_seq_one_letter_code
_entity_poly.pdbx_strand_id
1 'polypeptide(L)'
;VRIAVDGTHYIKGMAIYKDDLPDGVDLMFNSNKSNTGNKLDALKKMNDDPENPFGSSISRQIFEHTKDGKKQLMSVMNLVNDEGDWDKWSNSLSSQMLSKQNPSLIKRQLDLTYEARKTELAKIKSLTNPAVKKKLLEEFADNTDSSAVKLKAAALPRQRTHVILPVPKMKETEVYAPQYNNGERVVLIRHPHGGIFEIPELTVNNKQPDARKLLGNAQDAIGINAKVAEKLSGADFDGDTVLVIPNNSGRIKTAPMLEGLKNFDPKASYPKYPGMKVM
;
A
#
# COMPACT_ATOMS: atom_id res chain seq x y z
N VAL A 1 4.20 -7.05 -8.93
CA VAL A 1 4.45 -8.07 -9.99
C VAL A 1 5.55 -9.03 -9.59
N ARG A 2 5.53 -10.23 -10.20
CA ARG A 2 6.61 -11.20 -10.17
C ARG A 2 6.92 -11.59 -11.60
N ILE A 3 8.14 -11.38 -12.02
CA ILE A 3 8.57 -11.56 -13.41
C ILE A 3 9.62 -12.66 -13.43
N ALA A 4 9.35 -13.75 -14.16
CA ALA A 4 10.31 -14.82 -14.34
C ALA A 4 11.49 -14.34 -15.20
N VAL A 5 12.70 -14.73 -14.80
CA VAL A 5 13.95 -14.42 -15.49
C VAL A 5 14.66 -15.76 -15.77
N ASP A 6 14.95 -16.00 -17.04
CA ASP A 6 15.63 -17.23 -17.53
C ASP A 6 15.01 -18.56 -17.07
N GLY A 7 13.72 -18.54 -16.69
CA GLY A 7 13.02 -19.75 -16.22
C GLY A 7 13.52 -20.35 -14.91
N THR A 8 14.49 -19.73 -14.26
CA THR A 8 15.10 -20.24 -13.01
C THR A 8 14.95 -19.30 -11.83
N HIS A 9 14.82 -18.00 -12.09
CA HIS A 9 14.69 -16.96 -11.07
C HIS A 9 13.51 -16.05 -11.38
N TYR A 10 13.13 -15.24 -10.40
CA TYR A 10 12.12 -14.20 -10.56
C TYR A 10 12.50 -12.92 -9.81
N ILE A 11 11.99 -11.82 -10.30
CA ILE A 11 12.03 -10.51 -9.65
C ILE A 11 10.65 -10.25 -9.06
N LYS A 12 10.61 -9.81 -7.81
CA LYS A 12 9.40 -9.30 -7.14
C LYS A 12 9.50 -7.79 -7.00
N GLY A 13 8.46 -7.07 -7.36
CA GLY A 13 8.43 -5.62 -7.26
C GLY A 13 7.18 -5.00 -7.87
N MET A 14 7.22 -3.70 -8.07
CA MET A 14 6.18 -2.96 -8.78
C MET A 14 6.59 -2.68 -10.21
N ALA A 15 5.63 -2.80 -11.13
CA ALA A 15 5.79 -2.36 -12.51
C ALA A 15 5.16 -0.98 -12.67
N ILE A 16 5.89 -0.07 -13.27
CA ILE A 16 5.37 1.21 -13.76
C ILE A 16 5.59 1.28 -15.27
N TYR A 17 4.63 1.87 -15.96
CA TYR A 17 4.78 2.11 -17.39
C TYR A 17 5.75 3.25 -17.63
N LYS A 18 6.65 3.07 -18.61
CA LYS A 18 7.66 4.06 -18.96
C LYS A 18 7.96 4.03 -20.45
N ASP A 19 7.82 5.17 -21.12
CA ASP A 19 8.01 5.30 -22.57
C ASP A 19 9.47 5.48 -23.00
N ASP A 20 10.35 5.94 -22.09
CA ASP A 20 11.74 6.31 -22.38
C ASP A 20 12.75 5.26 -21.91
N LEU A 21 12.45 3.97 -22.14
CA LEU A 21 13.43 2.90 -21.95
C LEU A 21 14.54 3.00 -23.02
N PRO A 22 15.77 2.60 -22.67
CA PRO A 22 16.85 2.49 -23.67
C PRO A 22 16.48 1.53 -24.80
N ASP A 23 17.00 1.76 -25.99
CA ASP A 23 16.79 0.90 -27.14
C ASP A 23 17.16 -0.56 -26.83
N GLY A 24 16.26 -1.48 -27.18
CA GLY A 24 16.44 -2.91 -26.95
C GLY A 24 16.23 -3.36 -25.49
N VAL A 25 15.72 -2.49 -24.62
CA VAL A 25 15.35 -2.80 -23.24
C VAL A 25 13.84 -2.82 -23.08
N ASP A 26 13.29 -3.99 -22.84
CA ASP A 26 11.85 -4.17 -22.60
C ASP A 26 11.47 -3.94 -21.13
N LEU A 27 12.40 -4.20 -20.22
CA LEU A 27 12.21 -4.09 -18.79
C LEU A 27 13.46 -3.54 -18.10
N MET A 28 13.30 -2.50 -17.31
CA MET A 28 14.33 -1.99 -16.42
C MET A 28 13.89 -2.17 -14.99
N PHE A 29 14.71 -2.80 -14.16
CA PHE A 29 14.41 -2.96 -12.75
C PHE A 29 15.51 -2.39 -11.86
N ASN A 30 15.15 -2.03 -10.64
CA ASN A 30 16.07 -1.52 -9.63
C ASN A 30 15.98 -2.39 -8.38
N SER A 31 17.13 -2.70 -7.77
CA SER A 31 17.15 -3.32 -6.45
C SER A 31 16.71 -2.30 -5.41
N ASN A 32 15.69 -2.65 -4.63
CA ASN A 32 15.18 -1.81 -3.55
C ASN A 32 16.00 -1.90 -2.26
N LYS A 33 16.98 -2.76 -2.21
CA LYS A 33 17.87 -2.90 -1.06
C LYS A 33 19.08 -2.00 -1.24
N SER A 34 18.99 -0.77 -0.76
CA SER A 34 20.04 0.24 -0.89
C SER A 34 21.38 -0.16 -0.25
N ASN A 35 21.37 -1.14 0.66
CA ASN A 35 22.55 -1.50 1.47
C ASN A 35 23.28 -2.76 0.98
N THR A 36 22.73 -3.53 0.04
CA THR A 36 23.35 -4.79 -0.38
C THR A 36 24.24 -4.57 -1.54
N GLY A 37 24.82 -3.70 -1.98
CA GLY A 37 25.80 -3.51 -3.08
C GLY A 37 25.73 -4.54 -4.24
N ASN A 38 25.00 -5.63 -4.05
CA ASN A 38 24.85 -6.73 -5.00
C ASN A 38 23.44 -6.71 -5.62
N LYS A 39 23.34 -6.30 -6.89
CA LYS A 39 22.09 -6.26 -7.64
C LYS A 39 21.45 -7.65 -7.86
N LEU A 40 22.24 -8.72 -7.78
CA LEU A 40 21.72 -10.08 -7.92
C LEU A 40 20.84 -10.52 -6.74
N ASP A 41 20.92 -9.85 -5.59
CA ASP A 41 20.03 -10.12 -4.46
C ASP A 41 18.55 -9.78 -4.75
N ALA A 42 18.28 -9.04 -5.82
CA ALA A 42 16.93 -8.80 -6.31
C ALA A 42 16.31 -10.04 -6.98
N LEU A 43 17.15 -10.96 -7.47
CA LEU A 43 16.72 -12.20 -8.09
C LEU A 43 16.46 -13.27 -7.03
N LYS A 44 15.25 -13.82 -7.03
CA LYS A 44 14.85 -14.93 -6.16
C LYS A 44 14.76 -16.19 -6.97
N LYS A 45 15.28 -17.32 -6.46
CA LYS A 45 15.17 -18.61 -7.12
C LYS A 45 13.69 -19.05 -7.18
N MET A 46 13.25 -19.52 -8.34
CA MET A 46 11.94 -20.13 -8.49
C MET A 46 11.87 -21.49 -7.76
N ASN A 47 10.69 -21.84 -7.30
CA ASN A 47 10.43 -23.20 -6.80
C ASN A 47 10.27 -24.17 -7.95
N ASP A 48 10.58 -25.44 -7.71
CA ASP A 48 10.40 -26.51 -8.70
C ASP A 48 8.93 -26.94 -8.86
N ASP A 49 8.01 -26.37 -8.07
CA ASP A 49 6.58 -26.61 -8.13
C ASP A 49 5.92 -25.69 -9.18
N PRO A 50 5.39 -26.25 -10.29
CA PRO A 50 4.75 -25.46 -11.36
C PRO A 50 3.52 -24.67 -10.90
N GLU A 51 2.80 -25.14 -9.87
CA GLU A 51 1.63 -24.46 -9.31
C GLU A 51 2.00 -23.36 -8.31
N ASN A 52 3.26 -23.34 -7.89
CA ASN A 52 3.75 -22.39 -6.90
C ASN A 52 5.19 -21.89 -7.21
N PRO A 53 5.48 -21.51 -8.44
CA PRO A 53 6.86 -21.23 -8.88
C PRO A 53 7.47 -20.00 -8.17
N PHE A 54 6.63 -19.07 -7.70
CA PHE A 54 7.06 -17.82 -7.06
C PHE A 54 6.86 -17.81 -5.54
N GLY A 55 6.63 -18.96 -4.92
CA GLY A 55 6.30 -19.02 -3.49
C GLY A 55 4.87 -18.58 -3.15
N SER A 56 3.99 -18.51 -4.16
CA SER A 56 2.55 -18.24 -4.03
C SER A 56 1.82 -18.94 -5.15
N SER A 57 0.73 -19.64 -4.80
CA SER A 57 -0.08 -20.36 -5.79
C SER A 57 -0.70 -19.39 -6.80
N ILE A 58 -0.80 -19.82 -8.04
CA ILE A 58 -1.49 -19.07 -9.09
C ILE A 58 -3.00 -19.25 -8.87
N SER A 59 -3.69 -18.18 -8.46
CA SER A 59 -5.12 -18.24 -8.14
C SER A 59 -6.01 -18.08 -9.36
N ARG A 60 -5.56 -17.38 -10.37
CA ARG A 60 -6.34 -17.12 -11.58
C ARG A 60 -5.46 -16.95 -12.79
N GLN A 61 -5.80 -17.68 -13.85
CA GLN A 61 -5.25 -17.47 -15.19
C GLN A 61 -6.33 -16.89 -16.09
N ILE A 62 -5.97 -15.92 -16.92
CA ILE A 62 -6.89 -15.26 -17.85
C ILE A 62 -6.81 -15.97 -19.18
N PHE A 63 -7.91 -16.61 -19.60
CA PHE A 63 -8.01 -17.33 -20.85
C PHE A 63 -9.13 -16.74 -21.71
N GLU A 64 -8.93 -16.80 -23.02
CA GLU A 64 -9.98 -16.58 -24.01
C GLU A 64 -10.28 -17.88 -24.76
N HIS A 65 -11.53 -18.07 -25.14
CA HIS A 65 -11.89 -19.14 -26.07
C HIS A 65 -11.77 -18.59 -27.50
N THR A 66 -10.89 -19.20 -28.27
CA THR A 66 -10.76 -18.88 -29.70
C THR A 66 -12.03 -19.31 -30.44
N LYS A 67 -12.21 -18.82 -31.68
CA LYS A 67 -13.35 -19.20 -32.55
C LYS A 67 -13.47 -20.71 -32.75
N ASP A 68 -12.38 -21.44 -32.64
CA ASP A 68 -12.32 -22.91 -32.74
C ASP A 68 -12.58 -23.61 -31.40
N GLY A 69 -13.02 -22.87 -30.37
CA GLY A 69 -13.32 -23.41 -29.04
C GLY A 69 -12.10 -23.81 -28.21
N LYS A 70 -10.88 -23.54 -28.70
CA LYS A 70 -9.66 -23.78 -27.95
C LYS A 70 -9.44 -22.72 -26.89
N LYS A 71 -8.96 -23.14 -25.72
CA LYS A 71 -8.61 -22.25 -24.63
C LYS A 71 -7.22 -21.67 -24.90
N GLN A 72 -7.14 -20.37 -25.06
CA GLN A 72 -5.88 -19.65 -25.27
C GLN A 72 -5.63 -18.68 -24.10
N LEU A 73 -4.39 -18.63 -23.62
CA LEU A 73 -3.98 -17.68 -22.58
C LEU A 73 -4.01 -16.28 -23.17
N MET A 74 -4.84 -15.38 -22.58
CA MET A 74 -5.00 -14.00 -23.03
C MET A 74 -3.77 -13.14 -22.72
N SER A 75 -3.07 -13.47 -21.65
CA SER A 75 -1.96 -12.69 -21.14
C SER A 75 -0.95 -13.60 -20.45
N VAL A 76 0.31 -13.23 -20.52
CA VAL A 76 1.37 -13.84 -19.70
C VAL A 76 1.25 -13.48 -18.22
N MET A 77 0.32 -12.59 -17.86
CA MET A 77 0.04 -12.23 -16.50
C MET A 77 -1.02 -13.15 -15.89
N ASN A 78 -0.71 -13.70 -14.74
CA ASN A 78 -1.61 -14.52 -13.94
C ASN A 78 -1.86 -13.85 -12.58
N LEU A 79 -3.07 -13.96 -12.08
CA LEU A 79 -3.39 -13.49 -10.74
C LEU A 79 -2.91 -14.52 -9.71
N VAL A 80 -1.96 -14.12 -8.87
CA VAL A 80 -1.38 -14.99 -7.83
C VAL A 80 -2.20 -14.92 -6.55
N ASN A 81 -2.54 -13.73 -6.10
CA ASN A 81 -3.43 -13.47 -4.96
C ASN A 81 -4.35 -12.31 -5.28
N ASP A 82 -5.59 -12.37 -4.82
CA ASP A 82 -6.35 -11.17 -4.54
C ASP A 82 -5.83 -10.63 -3.22
N GLU A 83 -4.87 -9.71 -3.29
CA GLU A 83 -4.52 -8.93 -2.11
C GLU A 83 -5.74 -8.14 -1.67
N GLY A 84 -5.96 -8.06 -0.36
CA GLY A 84 -7.18 -7.53 0.23
C GLY A 84 -7.59 -6.16 -0.32
N ASP A 85 -8.74 -5.69 0.10
CA ASP A 85 -9.36 -4.44 -0.37
C ASP A 85 -8.54 -3.22 0.09
N TRP A 86 -7.45 -2.96 -0.62
CA TRP A 86 -6.52 -1.84 -0.36
C TRP A 86 -7.21 -0.48 -0.42
N ASP A 87 -8.16 -0.32 -1.33
CA ASP A 87 -8.96 0.90 -1.43
C ASP A 87 -9.78 1.12 -0.17
N LYS A 88 -10.36 0.07 0.36
CA LYS A 88 -11.11 0.12 1.61
C LYS A 88 -10.20 0.43 2.80
N TRP A 89 -9.02 -0.16 2.86
CA TRP A 89 -8.06 0.08 3.94
C TRP A 89 -7.42 1.46 3.84
N SER A 90 -7.04 1.89 2.65
CA SER A 90 -6.45 3.21 2.43
C SER A 90 -7.40 4.36 2.76
N ASN A 91 -8.70 4.12 2.68
CA ASN A 91 -9.74 5.08 3.04
C ASN A 91 -10.08 5.08 4.54
N SER A 92 -9.32 4.36 5.38
CA SER A 92 -9.54 4.28 6.82
C SER A 92 -8.33 4.82 7.58
N LEU A 93 -8.58 5.50 8.69
CA LEU A 93 -7.54 5.93 9.64
C LEU A 93 -7.66 5.10 10.92
N SER A 94 -6.52 4.69 11.48
CA SER A 94 -6.55 3.94 12.75
C SER A 94 -6.93 4.86 13.91
N SER A 95 -7.57 4.29 14.92
CA SER A 95 -7.94 5.01 16.15
C SER A 95 -6.72 5.55 16.89
N GLN A 96 -5.59 4.85 16.85
CA GLN A 96 -4.32 5.27 17.45
C GLN A 96 -3.78 6.55 16.82
N MET A 97 -3.87 6.69 15.50
CA MET A 97 -3.56 7.93 14.82
C MET A 97 -4.49 9.05 15.29
N LEU A 98 -5.79 8.79 15.31
CA LEU A 98 -6.81 9.81 15.57
C LEU A 98 -6.80 10.29 17.02
N SER A 99 -6.46 9.44 17.99
CA SER A 99 -6.42 9.80 19.41
C SER A 99 -5.49 10.97 19.75
N LYS A 100 -4.53 11.27 18.89
CA LYS A 100 -3.57 12.39 19.05
C LYS A 100 -3.80 13.53 18.05
N GLN A 101 -4.85 13.46 17.25
CA GLN A 101 -5.15 14.47 16.24
C GLN A 101 -6.02 15.60 16.77
N ASN A 102 -6.19 16.64 15.95
CA ASN A 102 -7.03 17.78 16.26
C ASN A 102 -8.49 17.34 16.44
N PRO A 103 -9.18 17.77 17.54
CA PRO A 103 -10.57 17.40 17.78
C PRO A 103 -11.53 17.69 16.64
N SER A 104 -11.32 18.77 15.87
CA SER A 104 -12.15 19.10 14.72
C SER A 104 -12.02 18.07 13.57
N LEU A 105 -10.82 17.51 13.38
CA LEU A 105 -10.58 16.43 12.43
C LEU A 105 -11.26 15.15 12.87
N ILE A 106 -11.09 14.78 14.14
CA ILE A 106 -11.70 13.59 14.74
C ILE A 106 -13.22 13.70 14.64
N LYS A 107 -13.81 14.83 15.04
CA LYS A 107 -15.24 15.04 14.96
C LYS A 107 -15.77 14.85 13.55
N ARG A 108 -15.13 15.47 12.55
CA ARG A 108 -15.53 15.34 11.15
C ARG A 108 -15.50 13.88 10.65
N GLN A 109 -14.50 13.10 11.06
CA GLN A 109 -14.41 11.66 10.71
C GLN A 109 -15.53 10.86 11.37
N LEU A 110 -15.82 11.14 12.64
CA LEU A 110 -16.91 10.51 13.38
C LEU A 110 -18.27 10.85 12.76
N ASP A 111 -18.51 12.11 12.44
CA ASP A 111 -19.77 12.57 11.82
C ASP A 111 -20.03 11.84 10.49
N LEU A 112 -19.00 11.67 9.65
CA LEU A 112 -19.14 10.91 8.39
C LEU A 112 -19.47 9.44 8.63
N THR A 113 -18.83 8.81 9.59
CA THR A 113 -19.08 7.40 9.92
C THR A 113 -20.48 7.25 10.49
N TYR A 114 -20.89 8.14 11.39
CA TYR A 114 -22.22 8.15 11.96
C TYR A 114 -23.34 8.26 10.90
N GLU A 115 -23.25 9.24 10.00
CA GLU A 115 -24.24 9.42 8.95
C GLU A 115 -24.30 8.25 7.97
N ALA A 116 -23.15 7.65 7.65
CA ALA A 116 -23.11 6.44 6.83
C ALA A 116 -23.83 5.27 7.51
N ARG A 117 -23.54 5.01 8.80
CA ARG A 117 -24.19 3.94 9.57
C ARG A 117 -25.68 4.19 9.78
N LYS A 118 -26.08 5.41 10.06
CA LYS A 118 -27.49 5.79 10.18
C LYS A 118 -28.28 5.52 8.90
N THR A 119 -27.70 5.86 7.76
CA THR A 119 -28.31 5.60 6.44
C THR A 119 -28.43 4.11 6.17
N GLU A 120 -27.40 3.32 6.46
CA GLU A 120 -27.40 1.88 6.32
C GLU A 120 -28.47 1.23 7.21
N LEU A 121 -28.54 1.61 8.48
CA LEU A 121 -29.55 1.12 9.42
C LEU A 121 -30.96 1.42 8.94
N ALA A 122 -31.21 2.62 8.41
CA ALA A 122 -32.51 2.98 7.87
C ALA A 122 -32.91 2.09 6.69
N LYS A 123 -31.98 1.78 5.79
CA LYS A 123 -32.19 0.83 4.68
C LYS A 123 -32.51 -0.57 5.19
N ILE A 124 -31.77 -1.09 6.16
CA ILE A 124 -32.03 -2.42 6.74
C ILE A 124 -33.41 -2.47 7.42
N LYS A 125 -33.77 -1.41 8.16
CA LYS A 125 -35.05 -1.32 8.83
C LYS A 125 -36.26 -1.28 7.84
N SER A 126 -36.08 -0.78 6.65
CA SER A 126 -37.12 -0.74 5.61
C SER A 126 -37.37 -2.08 4.93
N LEU A 127 -36.49 -3.09 5.13
CA LEU A 127 -36.70 -4.41 4.55
C LEU A 127 -37.93 -5.12 5.13
N THR A 128 -38.69 -5.76 4.28
CA THR A 128 -39.91 -6.48 4.65
C THR A 128 -39.67 -7.94 5.06
N ASN A 129 -38.63 -8.58 4.50
CA ASN A 129 -38.31 -9.98 4.81
C ASN A 129 -37.62 -10.08 6.20
N PRO A 130 -38.24 -10.74 7.21
CA PRO A 130 -37.75 -10.76 8.56
C PRO A 130 -36.43 -11.55 8.71
N ALA A 131 -36.23 -12.61 7.94
CA ALA A 131 -34.99 -13.41 8.02
C ALA A 131 -33.77 -12.66 7.47
N VAL A 132 -33.95 -12.02 6.31
CA VAL A 132 -32.91 -11.17 5.72
C VAL A 132 -32.61 -9.98 6.61
N LYS A 133 -33.64 -9.33 7.13
CA LYS A 133 -33.51 -8.18 8.03
C LYS A 133 -32.73 -8.54 9.29
N LYS A 134 -33.04 -9.68 9.92
CA LYS A 134 -32.33 -10.16 11.12
C LYS A 134 -30.85 -10.35 10.83
N LYS A 135 -30.51 -11.09 9.76
CA LYS A 135 -29.12 -11.34 9.37
C LYS A 135 -28.34 -10.04 9.10
N LEU A 136 -28.94 -9.11 8.36
CA LEU A 136 -28.29 -7.83 8.06
C LEU A 136 -28.15 -6.94 9.29
N LEU A 137 -29.03 -7.04 10.30
CA LEU A 137 -28.87 -6.33 11.57
C LEU A 137 -27.72 -6.91 12.41
N GLU A 138 -27.52 -8.22 12.39
CA GLU A 138 -26.39 -8.88 13.04
C GLU A 138 -25.07 -8.44 12.37
N GLU A 139 -24.96 -8.53 11.05
CA GLU A 139 -23.81 -8.03 10.29
C GLU A 139 -23.56 -6.52 10.49
N PHE A 140 -24.64 -5.73 10.60
CA PHE A 140 -24.54 -4.31 10.88
C PHE A 140 -23.94 -4.03 12.26
N ALA A 141 -24.31 -4.79 13.29
CA ALA A 141 -23.76 -4.66 14.62
C ALA A 141 -22.24 -4.94 14.61
N ASP A 142 -21.82 -6.07 14.04
CA ASP A 142 -20.42 -6.46 13.93
C ASP A 142 -19.60 -5.43 13.15
N ASN A 143 -20.13 -4.94 12.02
CA ASN A 143 -19.49 -3.92 11.20
C ASN A 143 -19.43 -2.55 11.90
N THR A 144 -20.37 -2.24 12.77
CA THR A 144 -20.37 -0.98 13.52
C THR A 144 -19.30 -0.98 14.58
N ASP A 145 -19.11 -2.07 15.29
CA ASP A 145 -18.04 -2.26 16.27
C ASP A 145 -16.67 -2.17 15.60
N SER A 146 -16.49 -2.82 14.46
CA SER A 146 -15.28 -2.68 13.65
C SER A 146 -15.04 -1.24 13.17
N SER A 147 -16.09 -0.50 12.83
CA SER A 147 -16.01 0.88 12.36
C SER A 147 -15.69 1.88 13.48
N ALA A 148 -15.94 1.53 14.73
CA ALA A 148 -15.53 2.35 15.88
C ALA A 148 -14.00 2.43 16.03
N VAL A 149 -13.29 1.44 15.51
CA VAL A 149 -11.81 1.38 15.54
C VAL A 149 -11.18 2.06 14.32
N LYS A 150 -11.89 2.13 13.18
CA LYS A 150 -11.39 2.68 11.92
C LYS A 150 -12.35 3.73 11.38
N LEU A 151 -11.88 4.96 11.23
CA LEU A 151 -12.66 6.05 10.68
C LEU A 151 -12.30 6.30 9.22
N LYS A 152 -13.30 6.73 8.43
CA LYS A 152 -13.10 7.05 7.02
C LYS A 152 -12.18 8.25 6.83
N ALA A 153 -11.10 8.07 6.09
CA ALA A 153 -10.19 9.13 5.69
C ALA A 153 -10.77 10.04 4.57
N ALA A 154 -11.92 9.71 4.00
CA ALA A 154 -12.54 10.40 2.86
C ALA A 154 -12.91 11.87 3.11
N ALA A 155 -12.82 12.35 4.37
CA ALA A 155 -13.01 13.77 4.68
C ALA A 155 -11.78 14.64 4.37
N LEU A 156 -10.63 14.03 4.12
CA LEU A 156 -9.39 14.75 3.88
C LEU A 156 -9.27 15.07 2.38
N PRO A 157 -9.08 16.35 2.01
CA PRO A 157 -9.01 16.71 0.61
C PRO A 157 -7.72 16.20 -0.04
N ARG A 158 -7.82 15.85 -1.32
CA ARG A 158 -6.68 15.44 -2.17
C ARG A 158 -5.85 14.27 -1.64
N GLN A 159 -6.44 13.41 -0.79
CA GLN A 159 -5.79 12.17 -0.40
C GLN A 159 -5.84 11.15 -1.56
N ARG A 160 -4.74 10.46 -1.78
CA ARG A 160 -4.65 9.39 -2.79
C ARG A 160 -3.71 8.29 -2.31
N THR A 161 -3.98 7.08 -2.74
CA THR A 161 -3.10 5.92 -2.54
C THR A 161 -2.04 5.90 -3.63
N HIS A 162 -0.79 5.72 -3.24
CA HIS A 162 0.35 5.67 -4.14
C HIS A 162 1.29 4.54 -3.74
N VAL A 163 1.88 3.92 -4.72
CA VAL A 163 3.00 2.98 -4.52
C VAL A 163 4.25 3.77 -4.16
N ILE A 164 5.05 3.24 -3.25
CA ILE A 164 6.35 3.81 -2.90
C ILE A 164 7.47 3.21 -3.75
N LEU A 165 8.34 4.06 -4.27
CA LEU A 165 9.52 3.68 -5.03
C LEU A 165 10.79 4.27 -4.40
N PRO A 166 11.92 3.52 -4.44
CA PRO A 166 13.15 3.97 -3.81
C PRO A 166 13.86 5.04 -4.65
N VAL A 167 14.14 6.16 -4.02
CA VAL A 167 14.99 7.23 -4.58
C VAL A 167 16.12 7.50 -3.61
N PRO A 168 17.27 6.83 -3.73
CA PRO A 168 18.35 6.90 -2.74
C PRO A 168 18.88 8.30 -2.45
N LYS A 169 18.88 9.18 -3.46
CA LYS A 169 19.34 10.57 -3.31
C LYS A 169 18.28 11.55 -2.82
N MET A 170 17.04 11.09 -2.59
CA MET A 170 16.01 11.90 -1.94
C MET A 170 16.38 12.10 -0.47
N LYS A 171 16.17 13.31 0.05
CA LYS A 171 16.36 13.55 1.49
C LYS A 171 15.27 12.85 2.29
N GLU A 172 15.60 12.50 3.54
CA GLU A 172 14.65 11.88 4.49
C GLU A 172 13.44 12.76 4.86
N THR A 173 13.52 14.05 4.52
CA THR A 173 12.45 15.04 4.74
C THR A 173 11.68 15.37 3.47
N GLU A 174 11.98 14.72 2.36
CA GLU A 174 11.42 15.05 1.05
C GLU A 174 10.74 13.83 0.41
N VAL A 175 9.79 14.12 -0.48
CA VAL A 175 9.10 13.12 -1.31
C VAL A 175 8.99 13.66 -2.75
N TYR A 176 9.19 12.81 -3.72
CA TYR A 176 8.83 13.09 -5.10
C TYR A 176 7.37 12.64 -5.33
N ALA A 177 6.50 13.57 -5.61
CA ALA A 177 5.07 13.32 -5.78
C ALA A 177 4.49 14.29 -6.82
N PRO A 178 4.52 13.94 -8.13
CA PRO A 178 4.20 14.87 -9.22
C PRO A 178 2.74 15.33 -9.22
N GLN A 179 1.84 14.65 -8.52
CA GLN A 179 0.42 15.03 -8.36
C GLN A 179 0.21 16.16 -7.35
N TYR A 180 1.26 16.52 -6.59
CA TYR A 180 1.23 17.56 -5.57
C TYR A 180 2.18 18.70 -5.95
N ASN A 181 1.90 19.90 -5.44
CA ASN A 181 2.72 21.06 -5.76
C ASN A 181 4.10 20.98 -5.09
N ASN A 182 5.13 21.40 -5.81
CA ASN A 182 6.47 21.48 -5.26
C ASN A 182 6.50 22.40 -4.02
N GLY A 183 7.10 21.93 -2.92
CA GLY A 183 7.13 22.62 -1.63
C GLY A 183 5.89 22.37 -0.75
N GLU A 184 4.89 21.63 -1.22
CA GLU A 184 3.74 21.24 -0.44
C GLU A 184 4.12 20.23 0.64
N ARG A 185 3.55 20.35 1.83
CA ARG A 185 3.72 19.37 2.90
C ARG A 185 2.67 18.28 2.79
N VAL A 186 3.12 17.03 2.85
CA VAL A 186 2.26 15.84 2.84
C VAL A 186 2.63 14.91 3.97
N VAL A 187 1.67 14.14 4.44
CA VAL A 187 1.91 13.00 5.34
C VAL A 187 1.67 11.71 4.59
N LEU A 188 2.46 10.70 4.92
CA LEU A 188 2.32 9.35 4.37
C LEU A 188 1.77 8.42 5.44
N ILE A 189 0.75 7.65 5.11
CA ILE A 189 0.15 6.67 6.01
C ILE A 189 0.11 5.32 5.32
N ARG A 190 0.82 4.35 5.89
CA ARG A 190 0.72 2.94 5.50
C ARG A 190 -0.17 2.22 6.49
N HIS A 191 -1.05 1.37 6.01
CA HIS A 191 -1.89 0.52 6.84
C HIS A 191 -1.40 -0.94 6.81
N PRO A 192 -1.41 -1.63 7.97
CA PRO A 192 -1.67 -1.10 9.33
C PRO A 192 -0.47 -0.33 9.88
N HIS A 193 -0.69 0.53 10.88
CA HIS A 193 0.39 1.24 11.58
C HIS A 193 0.11 1.31 13.09
N GLY A 194 1.18 1.47 13.89
CA GLY A 194 1.11 1.51 15.34
C GLY A 194 0.73 2.86 15.93
N GLY A 195 0.86 3.95 15.17
CA GLY A 195 0.52 5.28 15.66
C GLY A 195 1.16 6.43 14.86
N ILE A 196 1.05 7.64 15.41
CA ILE A 196 1.54 8.87 14.74
C ILE A 196 3.06 8.90 14.55
N PHE A 197 3.80 8.06 15.25
CA PHE A 197 5.25 7.93 15.12
C PHE A 197 5.68 7.14 13.87
N GLU A 198 4.73 6.47 13.21
CA GLU A 198 4.92 5.79 11.92
C GLU A 198 4.34 6.60 10.75
N ILE A 199 4.00 7.86 10.96
CA ILE A 199 3.47 8.76 9.94
C ILE A 199 4.51 9.84 9.66
N PRO A 200 5.33 9.72 8.61
CA PRO A 200 6.26 10.78 8.22
C PRO A 200 5.53 11.95 7.60
N GLU A 201 5.93 13.18 7.98
CA GLU A 201 5.59 14.40 7.25
C GLU A 201 6.78 14.79 6.38
N LEU A 202 6.52 15.00 5.10
CA LEU A 202 7.52 15.27 4.07
C LEU A 202 7.15 16.48 3.24
N THR A 203 8.17 17.12 2.66
CA THR A 203 7.99 18.21 1.71
C THR A 203 8.14 17.68 0.28
N VAL A 204 7.20 18.03 -0.58
CA VAL A 204 7.25 17.63 -2.00
C VAL A 204 8.40 18.33 -2.71
N ASN A 205 9.29 17.53 -3.29
CA ASN A 205 10.40 18.00 -4.12
C ASN A 205 10.38 17.33 -5.49
N ASN A 206 9.63 17.92 -6.42
CA ASN A 206 9.49 17.45 -7.80
C ASN A 206 10.66 17.89 -8.71
N LYS A 207 11.68 18.54 -8.14
CA LYS A 207 12.89 18.95 -8.87
C LYS A 207 14.03 17.96 -8.76
N GLN A 208 13.90 16.91 -7.92
CA GLN A 208 14.95 15.92 -7.72
C GLN A 208 15.16 15.10 -9.01
N PRO A 209 16.38 15.15 -9.63
CA PRO A 209 16.60 14.62 -10.98
C PRO A 209 16.41 13.11 -11.10
N ASP A 210 16.93 12.34 -10.12
CA ASP A 210 16.86 10.87 -10.17
C ASP A 210 15.40 10.39 -9.99
N ALA A 211 14.64 11.05 -9.11
CA ALA A 211 13.22 10.76 -8.94
C ALA A 211 12.42 11.10 -10.21
N ARG A 212 12.73 12.25 -10.82
CA ARG A 212 12.09 12.67 -12.07
C ARG A 212 12.39 11.71 -13.22
N LYS A 213 13.64 11.22 -13.30
CA LYS A 213 14.02 10.20 -14.27
C LYS A 213 13.30 8.87 -14.04
N LEU A 214 13.12 8.46 -12.77
CA LEU A 214 12.49 7.20 -12.41
C LEU A 214 10.97 7.24 -12.61
N LEU A 215 10.31 8.28 -12.09
CA LEU A 215 8.85 8.35 -11.98
C LEU A 215 8.19 9.24 -13.04
N GLY A 216 8.89 10.25 -13.56
CA GLY A 216 8.27 11.21 -14.48
C GLY A 216 7.01 11.83 -13.88
N ASN A 217 5.89 11.70 -14.58
CA ASN A 217 4.57 12.19 -14.16
C ASN A 217 3.65 11.04 -13.67
N ALA A 218 4.22 9.99 -13.08
CA ALA A 218 3.43 8.84 -12.56
C ALA A 218 2.28 9.32 -11.67
N GLN A 219 1.07 8.79 -11.90
CA GLN A 219 -0.13 9.24 -11.20
C GLN A 219 -0.42 8.42 -9.92
N ASP A 220 0.18 7.27 -9.80
CA ASP A 220 -0.09 6.25 -8.78
C ASP A 220 1.17 5.88 -7.96
N ALA A 221 2.28 6.56 -8.19
CA ALA A 221 3.54 6.29 -7.51
C ALA A 221 4.19 7.57 -6.97
N ILE A 222 4.94 7.41 -5.88
CA ILE A 222 5.78 8.44 -5.26
C ILE A 222 7.20 7.91 -5.02
N GLY A 223 8.17 8.82 -4.97
CA GLY A 223 9.56 8.49 -4.69
C GLY A 223 9.98 8.94 -3.30
N ILE A 224 10.54 8.05 -2.50
CA ILE A 224 11.01 8.34 -1.14
C ILE A 224 12.40 7.73 -0.88
N ASN A 225 13.08 8.24 0.14
CA ASN A 225 14.28 7.62 0.65
C ASN A 225 13.94 6.32 1.43
N ALA A 226 14.83 5.33 1.41
CA ALA A 226 14.64 4.07 2.12
C ALA A 226 14.40 4.25 3.63
N LYS A 227 15.05 5.23 4.26
CA LYS A 227 14.83 5.54 5.68
C LYS A 227 13.44 6.09 5.99
N VAL A 228 12.78 6.69 5.02
CA VAL A 228 11.37 7.07 5.16
C VAL A 228 10.49 5.83 5.14
N ALA A 229 10.79 4.84 4.30
CA ALA A 229 10.08 3.58 4.26
C ALA A 229 10.19 2.81 5.60
N GLU A 230 11.36 2.80 6.21
CA GLU A 230 11.55 2.22 7.56
C GLU A 230 10.60 2.84 8.60
N LYS A 231 10.35 4.15 8.53
CA LYS A 231 9.40 4.84 9.41
C LYS A 231 7.93 4.48 9.13
N LEU A 232 7.62 3.94 7.97
CA LEU A 232 6.28 3.54 7.54
C LEU A 232 5.96 2.09 7.94
N SER A 233 6.05 1.74 9.20
CA SER A 233 5.84 0.36 9.70
C SER A 233 6.72 -0.68 9.00
N GLY A 234 7.97 -0.31 8.71
CA GLY A 234 8.90 -1.18 8.00
C GLY A 234 8.48 -1.50 6.57
N ALA A 235 7.87 -0.53 5.89
CA ALA A 235 7.53 -0.67 4.49
C ALA A 235 8.74 -1.02 3.65
N ASP A 236 8.54 -1.83 2.64
CA ASP A 236 9.54 -2.10 1.62
C ASP A 236 9.03 -1.68 0.22
N PHE A 237 9.89 -1.80 -0.79
CA PHE A 237 9.58 -1.35 -2.14
C PHE A 237 9.12 -2.49 -3.06
N ASP A 238 8.51 -3.52 -2.50
CA ASP A 238 8.07 -4.70 -3.26
C ASP A 238 6.57 -4.65 -3.65
N GLY A 239 5.95 -3.51 -3.44
CA GLY A 239 4.54 -3.27 -3.77
C GLY A 239 3.78 -2.50 -2.70
N ASP A 240 4.46 -2.09 -1.64
CA ASP A 240 3.81 -1.35 -0.56
C ASP A 240 3.23 -0.03 -1.05
N THR A 241 2.05 0.26 -0.56
CA THR A 241 1.31 1.49 -0.85
C THR A 241 1.13 2.34 0.39
N VAL A 242 1.04 3.63 0.18
CA VAL A 242 0.75 4.62 1.22
C VAL A 242 -0.37 5.55 0.79
N LEU A 243 -1.15 5.98 1.75
CA LEU A 243 -2.08 7.08 1.57
C LEU A 243 -1.30 8.39 1.70
N VAL A 244 -1.32 9.22 0.68
CA VAL A 244 -0.69 10.55 0.67
C VAL A 244 -1.75 11.61 0.94
N ILE A 245 -1.53 12.42 1.97
CA ILE A 245 -2.50 13.44 2.41
C ILE A 245 -1.79 14.79 2.54
N PRO A 246 -2.26 15.84 1.85
CA PRO A 246 -1.75 17.20 2.04
C PRO A 246 -1.93 17.67 3.47
N ASN A 247 -0.85 18.23 4.05
CA ASN A 247 -0.84 18.69 5.44
C ASN A 247 -0.26 20.12 5.60
N ASN A 248 -0.44 20.97 4.61
CA ASN A 248 0.03 22.38 4.67
C ASN A 248 -0.52 23.12 5.90
N SER A 249 -1.72 22.79 6.33
CA SER A 249 -2.36 23.39 7.52
C SER A 249 -1.88 22.81 8.84
N GLY A 250 -1.04 21.75 8.84
CA GLY A 250 -0.58 21.08 10.06
C GLY A 250 -1.68 20.40 10.86
N ARG A 251 -2.82 20.07 10.21
CA ARG A 251 -3.96 19.45 10.89
C ARG A 251 -3.68 18.02 11.34
N ILE A 252 -2.89 17.29 10.56
CA ILE A 252 -2.47 15.94 10.92
C ILE A 252 -1.18 16.05 11.71
N LYS A 253 -1.21 15.59 12.96
CA LYS A 253 -0.04 15.56 13.83
C LYS A 253 0.77 14.30 13.58
N THR A 254 2.09 14.47 13.57
CA THR A 254 3.05 13.38 13.45
C THR A 254 4.01 13.42 14.64
N ALA A 255 4.74 12.34 14.86
CA ALA A 255 5.77 12.29 15.88
C ALA A 255 7.05 11.67 15.30
N PRO A 256 8.23 11.95 15.89
CA PRO A 256 9.45 11.22 15.56
C PRO A 256 9.28 9.72 15.76
N MET A 257 10.04 8.92 15.03
CA MET A 257 10.10 7.49 15.22
C MET A 257 10.57 7.17 16.65
N LEU A 258 9.94 6.17 17.27
CA LEU A 258 10.35 5.72 18.61
C LEU A 258 11.74 5.12 18.57
N GLU A 259 12.61 5.48 19.53
CA GLU A 259 13.99 4.99 19.58
C GLU A 259 14.08 3.47 19.62
N GLY A 260 13.17 2.80 20.33
CA GLY A 260 13.14 1.33 20.41
C GLY A 260 12.71 0.63 19.11
N LEU A 261 12.21 1.36 18.11
CA LEU A 261 11.86 0.82 16.81
C LEU A 261 12.91 1.09 15.74
N LYS A 262 13.90 1.92 16.05
CA LYS A 262 15.03 2.12 15.16
C LYS A 262 15.85 0.84 15.06
N ASN A 263 16.05 0.36 13.85
CA ASN A 263 16.79 -0.89 13.58
C ASN A 263 16.16 -2.14 14.22
N PHE A 264 14.86 -2.09 14.58
CA PHE A 264 14.18 -3.24 15.10
C PHE A 264 13.95 -4.28 13.99
N ASP A 265 14.54 -5.45 14.15
CA ASP A 265 14.30 -6.61 13.28
C ASP A 265 13.39 -7.61 14.00
N PRO A 266 12.11 -7.73 13.58
CA PRO A 266 11.18 -8.70 14.18
C PRO A 266 11.65 -10.13 14.03
N LYS A 267 12.36 -10.47 12.95
CA LYS A 267 12.84 -11.84 12.70
C LYS A 267 13.99 -12.22 13.60
N ALA A 268 14.85 -11.25 13.93
CA ALA A 268 15.92 -11.46 14.90
C ALA A 268 15.38 -11.51 16.34
N SER A 269 14.40 -10.65 16.65
CA SER A 269 13.80 -10.57 17.99
C SER A 269 12.86 -11.73 18.30
N TYR A 270 12.16 -12.22 17.28
CA TYR A 270 11.16 -13.29 17.39
C TYR A 270 11.46 -14.41 16.37
N PRO A 271 12.47 -15.26 16.64
CA PRO A 271 12.81 -16.34 15.73
C PRO A 271 11.65 -17.34 15.60
N LYS A 272 11.51 -17.91 14.42
CA LYS A 272 10.51 -18.95 14.16
C LYS A 272 10.77 -20.15 15.05
N TYR A 273 9.73 -20.71 15.62
CA TYR A 273 9.79 -21.98 16.38
C TYR A 273 9.12 -23.13 15.59
N PRO A 274 9.49 -24.39 15.88
CA PRO A 274 8.90 -25.56 15.20
C PRO A 274 7.37 -25.55 15.34
N GLY A 275 6.67 -25.75 14.22
CA GLY A 275 5.20 -25.74 14.18
C GLY A 275 4.55 -24.36 13.97
N MET A 276 5.33 -23.28 13.92
CA MET A 276 4.81 -21.94 13.58
C MET A 276 4.29 -21.93 12.14
N LYS A 277 2.98 -21.72 11.99
CA LYS A 277 2.39 -21.50 10.66
C LYS A 277 2.59 -20.06 10.24
N VAL A 278 3.02 -19.85 9.00
CA VAL A 278 3.00 -18.53 8.38
C VAL A 278 1.55 -18.29 7.95
N MET A 279 0.95 -17.23 8.48
CA MET A 279 -0.36 -16.77 8.05
C MET A 279 -0.23 -15.95 6.79
#